data_c854be48c973fbd8c71b4e626024db28
#
_entry.id   c854be48c973fbd8c71b4e626024db28
#
_cell.length_a   1.000
_cell.length_b   1.000
_cell.length_c   1.000
_cell.angle_alpha   90.00
_cell.angle_beta   90.00
_cell.angle_gamma   90.00
#
_symmetry.space_group_name_H-M   'P 1'
#
loop_
_entity.id
_entity.type
_entity.pdbx_description
1 polymer ?
#
loop_
_entity_poly.entity_id
_entity_poly.type
_entity_poly.pdbx_seq_one_letter_code
_entity_poly.pdbx_strand_id
1 'polypeptide(L)'
;MTLVPGRRAGKRGSNPFSPVLVIWLVVIGVLAFIGSLVMGAFGDDFKKGDNGGAHALSRSAVGYAGIIELLRASGVEVAIDRTGYTAGGDKPLLVVAPEPYATAEALNAVVYDGDRLIVLSKWAPGRHPTHTGWVRGRDLVPTGMVTRVLEEPEEPEEDEDEGGQAPTRAARAADATRLGQDQSNRVRRLLRADGTLFATTGKIDQLRMLKLGKDWRPVLVAEGGGVVLARKGDSWLLSDPDMINTHGISDKATALAGLKILALAKGDQGVVFDVSLNGLQNRKGMLEAMLQPPFLGVTLALGLAALLLAMQAMGRFGPAIEKPRAIALGKRGLADNTAALIRLARREHAMVERYALWVRGEAARAVGAPHALSDVELEALLDRLSAQADLTPFTQLRAKAAAAKDIGEALTAARRLYSWRLEMTRERR
;
A
#
# COMPACT_ATOMS: atom_id res chain seq x y z
N MET A 1 59.83 32.08 23.91
CA MET A 1 59.00 31.67 22.73
C MET A 1 58.38 30.33 23.05
N THR A 2 57.23 30.34 23.72
CA THR A 2 56.55 29.14 24.22
C THR A 2 55.16 29.08 23.58
N LEU A 3 55.00 28.10 22.71
CA LEU A 3 53.79 27.81 21.93
C LEU A 3 52.61 27.46 22.85
N VAL A 4 51.55 28.21 22.74
CA VAL A 4 50.22 27.90 23.33
C VAL A 4 49.61 26.77 22.52
N PRO A 5 49.22 25.62 23.11
CA PRO A 5 48.57 24.56 22.39
C PRO A 5 47.14 24.96 22.00
N GLY A 6 46.88 24.87 20.69
CA GLY A 6 45.62 25.24 20.08
C GLY A 6 44.41 24.50 20.68
N ARG A 7 43.36 25.26 20.87
CA ARG A 7 42.00 24.81 21.17
C ARG A 7 41.57 23.78 20.12
N ARG A 8 41.55 22.50 20.46
CA ARG A 8 40.84 21.47 19.64
C ARG A 8 39.38 21.84 19.61
N ALA A 9 38.91 22.23 18.43
CA ALA A 9 37.52 22.38 18.13
C ALA A 9 36.82 21.02 18.43
N GLY A 10 35.89 21.02 19.37
CA GLY A 10 35.09 19.86 19.68
C GLY A 10 34.38 19.40 18.39
N LYS A 11 34.54 18.15 17.99
CA LYS A 11 33.73 17.51 16.98
C LYS A 11 32.28 17.78 17.33
N ARG A 12 31.57 18.56 16.50
CA ARG A 12 30.11 18.64 16.53
C ARG A 12 29.63 17.21 16.45
N GLY A 13 28.88 16.76 17.46
CA GLY A 13 28.20 15.48 17.46
C GLY A 13 27.36 15.41 16.17
N SER A 14 27.72 14.50 15.26
CA SER A 14 26.91 14.23 14.08
C SER A 14 25.59 13.70 14.57
N ASN A 15 24.50 14.45 14.37
CA ASN A 15 23.17 13.88 14.51
C ASN A 15 23.15 12.61 13.66
N PRO A 16 22.80 11.43 14.21
CA PRO A 16 22.77 10.16 13.45
C PRO A 16 21.80 10.22 12.27
N PHE A 17 20.88 11.18 12.27
CA PHE A 17 19.96 11.45 11.17
C PHE A 17 20.15 12.86 10.65
N SER A 18 20.68 12.99 9.44
CA SER A 18 20.69 14.27 8.75
C SER A 18 19.24 14.64 8.39
N PRO A 19 18.77 15.88 8.61
CA PRO A 19 17.40 16.28 8.26
C PRO A 19 17.10 16.04 6.77
N VAL A 20 18.08 16.13 5.91
CA VAL A 20 17.97 15.82 4.48
C VAL A 20 17.67 14.34 4.25
N LEU A 21 18.31 13.42 4.97
CA LEU A 21 18.06 11.98 4.87
C LEU A 21 16.64 11.64 5.34
N VAL A 22 16.16 12.26 6.41
CA VAL A 22 14.78 12.08 6.90
C VAL A 22 13.77 12.57 5.88
N ILE A 23 13.99 13.74 5.26
CA ILE A 23 13.11 14.28 4.20
C ILE A 23 13.07 13.33 3.01
N TRP A 24 14.22 12.83 2.54
CA TRP A 24 14.26 11.87 1.44
C TRP A 24 13.55 10.56 1.76
N LEU A 25 13.69 10.06 2.98
CA LEU A 25 13.02 8.82 3.43
C LEU A 25 11.50 9.02 3.46
N VAL A 26 11.02 10.17 3.91
CA VAL A 26 9.59 10.52 3.88
C VAL A 26 9.08 10.64 2.45
N VAL A 27 9.82 11.34 1.57
CA VAL A 27 9.44 11.48 0.15
C VAL A 27 9.37 10.12 -0.54
N ILE A 28 10.37 9.26 -0.35
CA ILE A 28 10.36 7.90 -0.90
C ILE A 28 9.20 7.08 -0.33
N GLY A 29 8.94 7.18 0.97
CA GLY A 29 7.81 6.50 1.63
C GLY A 29 6.45 6.94 1.06
N VAL A 30 6.26 8.25 0.85
CA VAL A 30 5.04 8.80 0.25
C VAL A 30 4.89 8.35 -1.21
N LEU A 31 5.96 8.40 -2.00
CA LEU A 31 5.94 7.94 -3.39
C LEU A 31 5.66 6.43 -3.49
N ALA A 32 6.28 5.62 -2.63
CA ALA A 32 6.03 4.18 -2.57
C ALA A 32 4.58 3.88 -2.14
N PHE A 33 4.05 4.64 -1.19
CA PHE A 33 2.65 4.52 -0.76
C PHE A 33 1.68 4.88 -1.88
N ILE A 34 1.89 6.02 -2.58
CA ILE A 34 1.08 6.41 -3.74
C ILE A 34 1.20 5.36 -4.85
N GLY A 35 2.40 4.88 -5.14
CA GLY A 35 2.62 3.80 -6.11
C GLY A 35 1.88 2.51 -5.75
N SER A 36 1.88 2.14 -4.48
CA SER A 36 1.13 0.98 -3.97
C SER A 36 -0.38 1.18 -4.09
N LEU A 37 -0.89 2.40 -3.80
CA LEU A 37 -2.29 2.74 -3.98
C LEU A 37 -2.73 2.66 -5.45
N VAL A 38 -1.93 3.24 -6.36
CA VAL A 38 -2.19 3.19 -7.81
C VAL A 38 -2.14 1.75 -8.32
N MET A 39 -1.14 0.97 -7.90
CA MET A 39 -1.03 -0.44 -8.28
C MET A 39 -2.17 -1.28 -7.71
N GLY A 40 -2.65 -0.98 -6.50
CA GLY A 40 -3.82 -1.65 -5.90
C GLY A 40 -5.14 -1.27 -6.56
N ALA A 41 -5.29 -0.02 -7.00
CA ALA A 41 -6.50 0.46 -7.68
C ALA A 41 -6.56 0.02 -9.16
N PHE A 42 -5.46 0.11 -9.87
CA PHE A 42 -5.40 -0.11 -11.32
C PHE A 42 -4.56 -1.33 -11.73
N GLY A 43 -4.10 -2.14 -10.76
CA GLY A 43 -3.25 -3.31 -11.03
C GLY A 43 -3.89 -4.32 -11.98
N ASP A 44 -5.20 -4.47 -11.92
CA ASP A 44 -5.94 -5.37 -12.79
C ASP A 44 -6.05 -4.85 -14.23
N ASP A 45 -5.99 -3.53 -14.45
CA ASP A 45 -5.95 -2.93 -15.79
C ASP A 45 -4.61 -3.17 -16.49
N PHE A 46 -3.53 -3.34 -15.72
CA PHE A 46 -2.21 -3.70 -16.25
C PHE A 46 -2.07 -5.19 -16.56
N LYS A 47 -2.97 -6.04 -16.04
CA LYS A 47 -3.00 -7.45 -16.44
C LYS A 47 -3.50 -7.52 -17.87
N LYS A 48 -2.61 -7.80 -18.79
CA LYS A 48 -3.01 -8.20 -20.16
C LYS A 48 -3.93 -9.40 -20.00
N GLY A 49 -5.21 -9.25 -20.36
CA GLY A 49 -6.22 -10.28 -20.17
C GLY A 49 -6.01 -11.56 -20.99
N ASP A 50 -4.91 -11.67 -21.75
CA ASP A 50 -4.59 -12.86 -22.54
C ASP A 50 -3.91 -13.93 -21.67
N ASN A 51 -4.76 -14.65 -20.92
CA ASN A 51 -4.34 -15.76 -20.06
C ASN A 51 -4.49 -17.15 -20.74
N GLY A 52 -4.91 -17.17 -22.01
CA GLY A 52 -5.18 -18.40 -22.76
C GLY A 52 -6.58 -18.99 -22.55
N GLY A 53 -7.43 -18.42 -21.70
CA GLY A 53 -8.78 -18.90 -21.41
C GLY A 53 -9.79 -18.67 -22.54
N ALA A 54 -11.01 -19.22 -22.38
CA ALA A 54 -12.11 -19.09 -23.34
C ALA A 54 -12.89 -17.78 -23.09
N HIS A 55 -12.29 -16.63 -23.37
CA HIS A 55 -12.91 -15.32 -23.17
C HIS A 55 -12.51 -14.30 -24.26
N ALA A 56 -13.16 -13.15 -24.28
CA ALA A 56 -13.03 -12.12 -25.29
C ALA A 56 -11.61 -11.55 -25.47
N LEU A 57 -10.82 -11.46 -24.39
CA LEU A 57 -9.46 -10.90 -24.41
C LEU A 57 -8.40 -11.91 -24.84
N SER A 58 -8.77 -13.18 -24.96
CA SER A 58 -7.82 -14.25 -25.27
C SER A 58 -7.67 -14.45 -26.78
N ARG A 59 -6.42 -14.48 -27.24
CA ARG A 59 -6.02 -14.83 -28.62
C ARG A 59 -5.72 -16.32 -28.79
N SER A 60 -5.89 -17.11 -27.71
CA SER A 60 -5.70 -18.56 -27.79
C SER A 60 -6.71 -19.22 -28.76
N ALA A 61 -6.50 -20.48 -29.07
CA ALA A 61 -7.41 -21.25 -29.91
C ALA A 61 -8.85 -21.27 -29.38
N VAL A 62 -9.03 -21.25 -28.04
CA VAL A 62 -10.36 -21.27 -27.40
C VAL A 62 -10.91 -19.88 -27.10
N GLY A 63 -10.12 -18.82 -27.29
CA GLY A 63 -10.50 -17.42 -27.05
C GLY A 63 -11.38 -16.85 -28.16
N TYR A 64 -11.95 -15.67 -27.91
CA TYR A 64 -12.88 -15.00 -28.83
C TYR A 64 -12.32 -13.72 -29.45
N ALA A 65 -11.05 -13.38 -29.22
CA ALA A 65 -10.46 -12.17 -29.79
C ALA A 65 -10.54 -12.11 -31.31
N GLY A 66 -10.41 -13.25 -32.00
CA GLY A 66 -10.51 -13.33 -33.45
C GLY A 66 -11.89 -12.94 -34.01
N ILE A 67 -12.98 -13.45 -33.42
CA ILE A 67 -14.33 -13.09 -33.87
C ILE A 67 -14.67 -11.63 -33.56
N ILE A 68 -14.14 -11.06 -32.48
CA ILE A 68 -14.27 -9.64 -32.15
C ILE A 68 -13.63 -8.77 -33.22
N GLU A 69 -12.42 -9.13 -33.66
CA GLU A 69 -11.74 -8.40 -34.76
C GLU A 69 -12.51 -8.51 -36.10
N LEU A 70 -13.08 -9.69 -36.41
CA LEU A 70 -13.93 -9.88 -37.57
C LEU A 70 -15.21 -9.05 -37.53
N LEU A 71 -15.89 -8.98 -36.36
CA LEU A 71 -17.08 -8.15 -36.17
C LEU A 71 -16.76 -6.67 -36.37
N ARG A 72 -15.67 -6.19 -35.77
CA ARG A 72 -15.21 -4.80 -35.96
C ARG A 72 -14.86 -4.48 -37.40
N ALA A 73 -14.17 -5.39 -38.06
CA ALA A 73 -13.85 -5.26 -39.50
C ALA A 73 -15.12 -5.27 -40.38
N SER A 74 -16.21 -5.88 -39.91
CA SER A 74 -17.52 -5.88 -40.57
C SER A 74 -18.39 -4.66 -40.24
N GLY A 75 -17.84 -3.68 -39.48
CA GLY A 75 -18.53 -2.43 -39.09
C GLY A 75 -19.48 -2.59 -37.89
N VAL A 76 -19.41 -3.69 -37.16
CA VAL A 76 -20.21 -3.90 -35.95
C VAL A 76 -19.51 -3.25 -34.77
N GLU A 77 -20.24 -2.46 -34.00
CA GLU A 77 -19.73 -1.93 -32.73
C GLU A 77 -19.56 -3.05 -31.71
N VAL A 78 -18.33 -3.24 -31.20
CA VAL A 78 -18.01 -4.29 -30.23
C VAL A 78 -17.29 -3.72 -29.03
N ALA A 79 -17.88 -3.89 -27.85
CA ALA A 79 -17.30 -3.57 -26.56
C ALA A 79 -16.96 -4.84 -25.77
N ILE A 80 -16.12 -4.70 -24.75
CA ILE A 80 -15.78 -5.77 -23.80
C ILE A 80 -16.13 -5.25 -22.41
N ASP A 81 -17.06 -5.92 -21.75
CA ASP A 81 -17.45 -5.57 -20.37
C ASP A 81 -16.68 -6.41 -19.35
N ARG A 82 -16.10 -5.72 -18.38
CA ARG A 82 -15.39 -6.29 -17.23
C ARG A 82 -16.11 -6.04 -15.91
N THR A 83 -17.24 -5.35 -15.95
CA THR A 83 -17.94 -4.93 -14.74
C THR A 83 -19.03 -5.88 -14.31
N GLY A 84 -19.51 -6.71 -15.23
CA GLY A 84 -20.71 -7.55 -15.06
C GLY A 84 -22.00 -6.72 -15.05
N TYR A 85 -21.92 -5.44 -15.45
CA TYR A 85 -23.06 -4.54 -15.55
C TYR A 85 -22.91 -3.67 -16.79
N THR A 86 -23.75 -3.89 -17.78
CA THR A 86 -23.80 -3.11 -19.01
C THR A 86 -24.86 -2.03 -18.85
N ALA A 87 -24.44 -0.81 -18.50
CA ALA A 87 -25.33 0.36 -18.45
C ALA A 87 -25.32 1.09 -19.81
N GLY A 88 -26.47 1.25 -20.43
CA GLY A 88 -26.59 2.04 -21.66
C GLY A 88 -28.00 2.00 -22.23
N GLY A 89 -28.41 3.07 -22.94
CA GLY A 89 -29.75 3.18 -23.53
C GLY A 89 -30.02 2.19 -24.65
N ASP A 90 -29.00 1.83 -25.45
CA ASP A 90 -29.06 0.77 -26.43
C ASP A 90 -28.72 -0.55 -25.74
N LYS A 91 -29.51 -1.59 -26.01
CA LYS A 91 -29.34 -2.91 -25.45
C LYS A 91 -28.59 -3.83 -26.44
N PRO A 92 -27.24 -3.73 -26.54
CA PRO A 92 -26.46 -4.56 -27.44
C PRO A 92 -26.59 -6.04 -27.05
N LEU A 93 -26.31 -6.96 -27.97
CA LEU A 93 -26.24 -8.39 -27.63
C LEU A 93 -25.12 -8.63 -26.63
N LEU A 94 -25.45 -9.14 -25.44
CA LEU A 94 -24.46 -9.54 -24.46
C LEU A 94 -23.99 -10.97 -24.73
N VAL A 95 -22.74 -11.18 -25.09
CA VAL A 95 -22.13 -12.50 -25.27
C VAL A 95 -21.42 -12.91 -23.99
N VAL A 96 -21.88 -14.00 -23.39
CA VAL A 96 -21.37 -14.55 -22.14
C VAL A 96 -20.83 -15.95 -22.42
N ALA A 97 -19.54 -16.15 -22.14
CA ALA A 97 -18.86 -17.45 -22.26
C ALA A 97 -18.42 -17.94 -20.88
N PRO A 98 -19.30 -18.57 -20.10
CA PRO A 98 -18.98 -18.99 -18.75
C PRO A 98 -17.91 -20.08 -18.75
N GLU A 99 -17.10 -20.11 -17.68
CA GLU A 99 -16.16 -21.20 -17.45
C GLU A 99 -16.89 -22.53 -17.26
N PRO A 100 -16.21 -23.67 -17.51
CA PRO A 100 -16.83 -25.00 -17.42
C PRO A 100 -17.49 -25.33 -16.09
N TYR A 101 -17.06 -24.66 -15.04
CA TYR A 101 -17.52 -24.89 -13.66
C TYR A 101 -18.46 -23.78 -13.15
N ALA A 102 -18.83 -22.84 -14.02
CA ALA A 102 -19.74 -21.77 -13.64
C ALA A 102 -21.12 -22.35 -13.26
N THR A 103 -21.73 -21.75 -12.26
CA THR A 103 -23.09 -22.10 -11.80
C THR A 103 -24.13 -21.17 -12.41
N ALA A 104 -25.40 -21.55 -12.34
CA ALA A 104 -26.51 -20.68 -12.76
C ALA A 104 -26.56 -19.38 -11.93
N GLU A 105 -26.23 -19.44 -10.65
CA GLU A 105 -26.14 -18.25 -9.78
C GLU A 105 -25.10 -17.23 -10.30
N ALA A 106 -23.93 -17.74 -10.74
CA ALA A 106 -22.90 -16.88 -11.31
C ALA A 106 -23.37 -16.22 -12.61
N LEU A 107 -24.10 -16.95 -13.47
CA LEU A 107 -24.69 -16.41 -14.69
C LEU A 107 -25.78 -15.37 -14.38
N ASN A 108 -26.61 -15.62 -13.38
CA ASN A 108 -27.71 -14.74 -12.97
C ASN A 108 -27.17 -13.48 -12.24
N ALA A 109 -25.95 -13.54 -11.67
CA ALA A 109 -25.29 -12.38 -11.08
C ALA A 109 -24.89 -11.34 -12.14
N VAL A 110 -24.82 -11.71 -13.42
CA VAL A 110 -24.65 -10.77 -14.54
C VAL A 110 -26.00 -10.13 -14.85
N VAL A 111 -26.23 -8.95 -14.27
CA VAL A 111 -27.51 -8.21 -14.45
C VAL A 111 -27.52 -7.57 -15.82
N TYR A 112 -28.42 -8.04 -16.68
CA TYR A 112 -28.60 -7.47 -18.02
C TYR A 112 -30.06 -7.60 -18.48
N ASP A 113 -30.61 -6.47 -18.97
CA ASP A 113 -32.01 -6.38 -19.43
C ASP A 113 -32.06 -6.27 -20.96
N GLY A 114 -31.48 -7.19 -21.69
CA GLY A 114 -31.43 -7.28 -23.16
C GLY A 114 -31.14 -8.70 -23.61
N ASP A 115 -31.03 -8.86 -24.94
CA ASP A 115 -30.68 -10.16 -25.52
C ASP A 115 -29.28 -10.61 -25.09
N ARG A 116 -29.16 -11.81 -24.53
CA ARG A 116 -27.90 -12.43 -24.10
C ARG A 116 -27.64 -13.73 -24.89
N LEU A 117 -26.41 -13.93 -25.35
CA LEU A 117 -25.94 -15.15 -25.98
C LEU A 117 -25.01 -15.90 -25.01
N ILE A 118 -25.49 -17.02 -24.49
CA ILE A 118 -24.70 -17.91 -23.64
C ILE A 118 -23.99 -18.91 -24.55
N VAL A 119 -22.64 -18.89 -24.48
CA VAL A 119 -21.79 -19.80 -25.28
C VAL A 119 -21.28 -20.90 -24.37
N LEU A 120 -21.73 -22.12 -24.57
CA LEU A 120 -21.35 -23.25 -23.74
C LEU A 120 -19.87 -23.62 -23.95
N SER A 121 -19.18 -23.91 -22.85
CA SER A 121 -17.80 -24.37 -22.89
C SER A 121 -17.64 -25.73 -23.51
N LYS A 122 -16.57 -25.99 -24.23
CA LYS A 122 -16.24 -27.30 -24.85
C LYS A 122 -14.88 -27.80 -24.40
N TRP A 123 -13.88 -26.93 -24.38
CA TRP A 123 -12.52 -27.28 -24.17
C TRP A 123 -12.03 -26.89 -22.75
N ALA A 124 -11.24 -27.76 -22.14
CA ALA A 124 -10.51 -27.50 -20.91
C ALA A 124 -9.01 -27.39 -21.21
N PRO A 125 -8.55 -26.27 -21.80
CA PRO A 125 -7.16 -26.16 -22.21
C PRO A 125 -6.25 -25.95 -21.02
N GLY A 126 -5.14 -26.69 -20.96
CA GLY A 126 -4.03 -26.36 -20.06
C GLY A 126 -3.27 -25.13 -20.55
N ARG A 127 -2.79 -24.30 -19.65
CA ARG A 127 -1.90 -23.17 -19.99
C ARG A 127 -0.56 -23.68 -20.54
N HIS A 128 -0.05 -23.01 -21.57
CA HIS A 128 1.27 -23.35 -22.07
C HIS A 128 2.35 -22.89 -21.06
N PRO A 129 3.33 -23.74 -20.68
CA PRO A 129 4.24 -23.45 -19.57
C PRO A 129 5.20 -22.27 -19.87
N THR A 130 5.53 -22.03 -21.13
CA THR A 130 6.54 -21.03 -21.53
C THR A 130 6.00 -19.87 -22.38
N HIS A 131 4.78 -19.97 -22.90
CA HIS A 131 4.20 -18.94 -23.77
C HIS A 131 2.88 -18.46 -23.18
N THR A 132 2.89 -17.25 -22.65
CA THR A 132 1.68 -16.59 -22.13
C THR A 132 0.65 -16.43 -23.24
N GLY A 133 -0.63 -16.70 -22.96
CA GLY A 133 -1.72 -16.62 -23.94
C GLY A 133 -1.85 -17.85 -24.84
N TRP A 134 -0.94 -18.80 -24.77
CA TRP A 134 -1.04 -20.05 -25.50
C TRP A 134 -1.67 -21.15 -24.63
N VAL A 135 -2.33 -22.09 -25.31
CA VAL A 135 -2.95 -23.25 -24.68
C VAL A 135 -2.34 -24.55 -25.17
N ARG A 136 -2.31 -25.55 -24.32
CA ARG A 136 -1.82 -26.89 -24.61
C ARG A 136 -2.91 -27.92 -24.30
N GLY A 137 -3.08 -28.88 -25.18
CA GLY A 137 -4.05 -29.94 -25.02
C GLY A 137 -5.43 -29.60 -25.59
N ARG A 138 -6.24 -30.63 -25.78
CA ARG A 138 -7.61 -30.56 -26.28
C ARG A 138 -8.52 -31.43 -25.43
N ASP A 139 -8.41 -31.31 -24.11
CA ASP A 139 -9.26 -32.06 -23.23
C ASP A 139 -10.70 -31.52 -23.30
N LEU A 140 -11.66 -32.41 -23.44
CA LEU A 140 -13.08 -32.04 -23.48
C LEU A 140 -13.62 -31.91 -22.08
N VAL A 141 -14.33 -30.84 -21.83
CA VAL A 141 -15.14 -30.71 -20.61
C VAL A 141 -16.28 -31.71 -20.64
N PRO A 142 -16.53 -32.49 -19.58
CA PRO A 142 -17.72 -33.38 -19.51
C PRO A 142 -19.02 -32.59 -19.70
N THR A 143 -19.91 -33.10 -20.55
CA THR A 143 -21.17 -32.41 -20.91
C THR A 143 -22.05 -32.07 -19.72
N GLY A 144 -22.11 -32.95 -18.69
CA GLY A 144 -22.89 -32.70 -17.49
C GLY A 144 -22.33 -31.59 -16.59
N MET A 145 -21.05 -31.20 -16.74
CA MET A 145 -20.49 -30.03 -16.04
C MET A 145 -20.90 -28.72 -16.69
N VAL A 146 -20.99 -28.72 -18.02
CA VAL A 146 -21.31 -27.53 -18.79
C VAL A 146 -22.76 -27.12 -18.66
N THR A 147 -23.67 -28.10 -18.49
CA THR A 147 -25.11 -27.83 -18.37
C THR A 147 -25.52 -27.29 -17.00
N ARG A 148 -24.66 -27.37 -15.98
CA ARG A 148 -24.93 -26.82 -14.64
C ARG A 148 -25.24 -25.33 -14.64
N VAL A 149 -24.67 -24.60 -15.58
CA VAL A 149 -24.94 -23.16 -15.73
C VAL A 149 -26.37 -22.85 -16.16
N LEU A 150 -27.10 -23.85 -16.63
CA LEU A 150 -28.50 -23.77 -17.06
C LEU A 150 -29.49 -24.36 -16.02
N GLU A 151 -28.99 -25.00 -14.97
CA GLU A 151 -29.80 -25.56 -13.91
C GLU A 151 -30.33 -24.42 -13.04
N GLU A 152 -31.61 -24.36 -12.76
CA GLU A 152 -32.17 -23.37 -11.83
C GLU A 152 -31.55 -23.61 -10.44
N PRO A 153 -31.21 -22.56 -9.69
CA PRO A 153 -30.73 -22.70 -8.32
C PRO A 153 -31.78 -23.51 -7.51
N GLU A 154 -31.34 -24.49 -6.76
CA GLU A 154 -32.21 -25.15 -5.79
C GLU A 154 -32.53 -24.08 -4.73
N GLU A 155 -33.76 -23.55 -4.73
CA GLU A 155 -34.28 -22.80 -3.60
C GLU A 155 -34.23 -23.74 -2.39
N PRO A 156 -33.68 -23.30 -1.24
CA PRO A 156 -33.78 -24.09 -0.03
C PRO A 156 -35.28 -24.38 0.20
N GLU A 157 -35.64 -25.66 0.30
CA GLU A 157 -36.99 -26.10 0.67
C GLU A 157 -37.27 -25.46 2.06
N GLU A 158 -37.89 -24.28 2.07
CA GLU A 158 -38.62 -23.81 3.24
C GLU A 158 -39.79 -24.79 3.36
N ASP A 159 -39.87 -25.48 4.49
CA ASP A 159 -40.96 -26.40 4.85
C ASP A 159 -42.30 -25.66 4.83
N GLU A 160 -42.82 -25.38 3.64
CA GLU A 160 -44.20 -24.92 3.46
C GLU A 160 -45.08 -26.14 3.23
N ASP A 161 -45.67 -26.52 4.30
CA ASP A 161 -46.79 -27.46 4.44
C ASP A 161 -48.05 -26.90 3.71
N GLU A 162 -48.00 -26.81 2.36
CA GLU A 162 -49.20 -26.61 1.56
C GLU A 162 -49.12 -27.42 0.27
N GLY A 163 -50.00 -28.40 0.19
CA GLY A 163 -50.34 -29.47 -0.75
C GLY A 163 -50.15 -29.24 -2.28
N GLY A 164 -49.12 -28.55 -2.72
CA GLY A 164 -48.71 -28.51 -4.11
C GLY A 164 -47.53 -29.47 -4.31
N GLN A 165 -47.72 -30.55 -5.05
CA GLN A 165 -46.67 -31.49 -5.43
C GLN A 165 -45.59 -30.74 -6.20
N ALA A 166 -44.51 -30.33 -5.53
CA ALA A 166 -43.31 -29.86 -6.18
C ALA A 166 -42.80 -30.95 -7.15
N PRO A 167 -42.40 -30.61 -8.38
CA PRO A 167 -41.94 -31.62 -9.34
C PRO A 167 -40.72 -32.33 -8.75
N THR A 168 -40.83 -33.68 -8.69
CA THR A 168 -39.75 -34.51 -8.16
C THR A 168 -38.45 -34.25 -8.91
N ARG A 169 -37.29 -34.41 -8.25
CA ARG A 169 -35.95 -34.28 -8.84
C ARG A 169 -35.81 -35.04 -10.18
N ALA A 170 -36.53 -36.19 -10.31
CA ALA A 170 -36.58 -36.97 -11.55
C ALA A 170 -37.35 -36.23 -12.66
N ALA A 171 -38.44 -35.51 -12.35
CA ALA A 171 -39.21 -34.75 -13.32
C ALA A 171 -38.44 -33.49 -13.77
N ARG A 172 -37.79 -32.75 -12.85
CA ARG A 172 -36.89 -31.63 -13.18
C ARG A 172 -35.71 -32.09 -14.05
N ALA A 173 -35.11 -33.26 -13.77
CA ALA A 173 -34.02 -33.82 -14.58
C ALA A 173 -34.51 -34.30 -15.99
N ALA A 174 -35.76 -34.65 -16.16
CA ALA A 174 -36.33 -35.02 -17.47
C ALA A 174 -36.56 -33.80 -18.38
N ASP A 175 -36.89 -32.65 -17.79
CA ASP A 175 -37.12 -31.39 -18.50
C ASP A 175 -35.85 -30.54 -18.72
N ALA A 176 -34.71 -30.93 -18.13
CA ALA A 176 -33.45 -30.21 -18.25
C ALA A 176 -32.86 -30.28 -19.68
N THR A 177 -32.36 -29.18 -20.16
CA THR A 177 -31.59 -29.13 -21.40
C THR A 177 -30.28 -29.91 -21.24
N ARG A 178 -30.06 -30.88 -22.12
CA ARG A 178 -28.89 -31.76 -22.11
C ARG A 178 -27.98 -31.48 -23.30
N LEU A 179 -26.70 -31.75 -23.13
CA LEU A 179 -25.72 -31.64 -24.19
C LEU A 179 -25.33 -32.99 -24.73
N GLY A 180 -25.52 -33.20 -26.04
CA GLY A 180 -25.04 -34.37 -26.78
C GLY A 180 -23.78 -34.02 -27.57
N GLN A 181 -23.08 -35.02 -28.08
CA GLN A 181 -21.86 -34.86 -28.84
C GLN A 181 -21.84 -35.77 -30.06
N ASP A 182 -21.54 -35.24 -31.25
CA ASP A 182 -21.26 -36.02 -32.43
C ASP A 182 -19.75 -36.20 -32.60
N GLN A 183 -19.28 -37.42 -32.52
CA GLN A 183 -17.84 -37.75 -32.59
C GLN A 183 -17.24 -37.62 -33.99
N SER A 184 -18.02 -37.30 -35.01
CA SER A 184 -17.53 -37.15 -36.37
C SER A 184 -16.93 -35.75 -36.61
N ASN A 185 -15.77 -35.70 -37.26
CA ASN A 185 -15.15 -34.44 -37.73
C ASN A 185 -15.55 -34.23 -39.19
N ARG A 186 -16.62 -33.49 -39.44
CA ARG A 186 -17.13 -33.23 -40.77
C ARG A 186 -17.67 -31.82 -40.94
N VAL A 187 -17.81 -31.38 -42.17
CA VAL A 187 -18.55 -30.17 -42.55
C VAL A 187 -19.97 -30.28 -42.09
N ARG A 188 -20.50 -29.19 -41.51
CA ARG A 188 -21.87 -29.14 -41.04
C ARG A 188 -22.69 -28.16 -41.83
N ARG A 189 -23.88 -28.59 -42.25
CA ARG A 189 -24.92 -27.69 -42.73
C ARG A 189 -25.82 -27.33 -41.58
N LEU A 190 -25.95 -26.03 -41.35
CA LEU A 190 -26.84 -25.49 -40.34
C LEU A 190 -28.14 -25.09 -41.01
N LEU A 191 -29.21 -25.66 -40.50
CA LEU A 191 -30.58 -25.45 -41.05
C LEU A 191 -31.36 -24.62 -40.03
N ARG A 192 -32.26 -23.78 -40.50
CA ARG A 192 -33.28 -23.15 -39.65
C ARG A 192 -34.31 -24.21 -39.24
N ALA A 193 -35.18 -23.87 -38.27
CA ALA A 193 -36.25 -24.75 -37.80
C ALA A 193 -37.22 -25.16 -38.92
N ASP A 194 -37.36 -24.35 -39.96
CA ASP A 194 -38.17 -24.64 -41.16
C ASP A 194 -37.44 -25.54 -42.17
N GLY A 195 -36.24 -25.99 -41.90
CA GLY A 195 -35.42 -26.83 -42.77
C GLY A 195 -34.63 -26.07 -43.85
N THR A 196 -34.74 -24.75 -43.95
CA THR A 196 -33.96 -23.95 -44.90
C THR A 196 -32.48 -23.85 -44.49
N LEU A 197 -31.57 -23.89 -45.51
CA LEU A 197 -30.14 -23.75 -45.22
C LEU A 197 -29.81 -22.35 -44.76
N PHE A 198 -29.23 -22.28 -43.55
CA PHE A 198 -28.77 -21.03 -42.95
C PHE A 198 -27.29 -20.75 -43.26
N ALA A 199 -26.42 -21.73 -43.02
CA ALA A 199 -25.00 -21.65 -43.23
C ALA A 199 -24.35 -23.03 -43.42
N THR A 200 -23.14 -23.06 -43.92
CA THR A 200 -22.28 -24.25 -43.94
C THR A 200 -21.01 -23.93 -43.17
N THR A 201 -20.58 -24.81 -42.29
CA THR A 201 -19.30 -24.66 -41.54
C THR A 201 -18.20 -25.49 -42.22
N GLY A 202 -16.98 -25.25 -41.82
CA GLY A 202 -15.87 -26.18 -42.06
C GLY A 202 -16.01 -27.43 -41.19
N LYS A 203 -14.93 -28.19 -41.10
CA LYS A 203 -14.91 -29.37 -40.26
C LYS A 203 -14.89 -28.98 -38.78
N ILE A 204 -15.91 -29.34 -38.03
CA ILE A 204 -15.98 -29.12 -36.58
C ILE A 204 -15.79 -30.48 -35.90
N ASP A 205 -14.72 -30.54 -35.11
CA ASP A 205 -14.40 -31.73 -34.34
C ASP A 205 -15.38 -31.88 -33.16
N GLN A 206 -15.97 -33.07 -33.01
CA GLN A 206 -16.81 -33.40 -31.86
C GLN A 206 -17.90 -32.36 -31.57
N LEU A 207 -18.71 -32.01 -32.61
CA LEU A 207 -19.75 -31.01 -32.49
C LEU A 207 -20.68 -31.27 -31.32
N ARG A 208 -20.85 -30.30 -30.46
CA ARG A 208 -21.81 -30.31 -29.37
C ARG A 208 -23.19 -29.87 -29.85
N MET A 209 -24.21 -30.56 -29.40
CA MET A 209 -25.59 -30.33 -29.79
C MET A 209 -26.51 -30.41 -28.58
N LEU A 210 -27.52 -29.56 -28.54
CA LEU A 210 -28.49 -29.50 -27.46
C LEU A 210 -29.63 -30.50 -27.70
N LYS A 211 -30.02 -31.18 -26.63
CA LYS A 211 -31.33 -31.78 -26.49
C LYS A 211 -32.13 -30.87 -25.57
N LEU A 212 -33.08 -30.12 -26.15
CA LEU A 212 -33.74 -29.02 -25.47
C LEU A 212 -34.74 -29.53 -24.41
N GLY A 213 -34.81 -28.82 -23.29
CA GLY A 213 -35.93 -28.86 -22.36
C GLY A 213 -37.14 -28.08 -22.91
N LYS A 214 -38.26 -28.10 -22.18
CA LYS A 214 -39.56 -27.56 -22.65
C LYS A 214 -39.53 -26.06 -22.99
N ASP A 215 -38.73 -25.28 -22.32
CA ASP A 215 -38.75 -23.81 -22.46
C ASP A 215 -37.91 -23.27 -23.61
N TRP A 216 -37.02 -24.09 -24.14
CA TRP A 216 -36.11 -23.67 -25.22
C TRP A 216 -36.70 -24.01 -26.59
N ARG A 217 -36.63 -23.04 -27.51
CA ARG A 217 -37.05 -23.23 -28.89
C ARG A 217 -35.84 -23.39 -29.81
N PRO A 218 -35.80 -24.38 -30.70
CA PRO A 218 -34.71 -24.54 -31.65
C PRO A 218 -34.74 -23.40 -32.67
N VAL A 219 -33.55 -22.80 -32.93
CA VAL A 219 -33.37 -21.77 -33.97
C VAL A 219 -32.53 -22.31 -35.12
N LEU A 220 -31.39 -22.96 -34.79
CA LEU A 220 -30.55 -23.62 -35.78
C LEU A 220 -30.30 -25.06 -35.39
N VAL A 221 -30.41 -25.94 -36.39
CA VAL A 221 -30.26 -27.39 -36.23
C VAL A 221 -29.14 -27.86 -37.17
N ALA A 222 -28.28 -28.75 -36.74
CA ALA A 222 -27.29 -29.37 -37.59
C ALA A 222 -27.93 -30.39 -38.52
N GLU A 223 -27.45 -30.54 -39.77
CA GLU A 223 -27.86 -31.62 -40.67
C GLU A 223 -27.63 -32.98 -39.99
N GLY A 224 -28.67 -33.79 -39.92
CA GLY A 224 -28.68 -35.09 -39.21
C GLY A 224 -29.22 -35.01 -37.78
N GLY A 225 -29.75 -33.88 -37.37
CA GLY A 225 -30.41 -33.67 -36.08
C GLY A 225 -29.50 -33.04 -35.03
N GLY A 226 -30.10 -32.54 -33.98
CA GLY A 226 -29.44 -31.86 -32.87
C GLY A 226 -29.38 -30.34 -33.02
N VAL A 227 -29.75 -29.63 -31.96
CA VAL A 227 -29.85 -28.16 -31.96
C VAL A 227 -28.49 -27.54 -31.66
N VAL A 228 -28.10 -26.56 -32.46
CA VAL A 228 -26.83 -25.81 -32.30
C VAL A 228 -27.09 -24.44 -31.66
N LEU A 229 -28.21 -23.81 -31.99
CA LEU A 229 -28.64 -22.55 -31.43
C LEU A 229 -30.09 -22.63 -30.99
N ALA A 230 -30.36 -22.29 -29.76
CA ALA A 230 -31.71 -22.26 -29.19
C ALA A 230 -32.00 -20.89 -28.58
N ARG A 231 -33.28 -20.56 -28.35
CA ARG A 231 -33.74 -19.32 -27.73
C ARG A 231 -34.79 -19.59 -26.66
N LYS A 232 -34.69 -18.89 -25.51
CA LYS A 232 -35.69 -18.80 -24.45
C LYS A 232 -35.84 -17.35 -24.02
N GLY A 233 -36.97 -16.70 -24.38
CA GLY A 233 -37.14 -15.27 -24.15
C GLY A 233 -36.02 -14.44 -24.80
N ASP A 234 -35.29 -13.64 -24.02
CA ASP A 234 -34.16 -12.84 -24.45
C ASP A 234 -32.81 -13.57 -24.36
N SER A 235 -32.84 -14.86 -23.98
CA SER A 235 -31.64 -15.69 -23.86
C SER A 235 -31.45 -16.59 -25.08
N TRP A 236 -30.28 -16.51 -25.68
CA TRP A 236 -29.83 -17.39 -26.75
C TRP A 236 -28.80 -18.35 -26.18
N LEU A 237 -28.77 -19.58 -26.66
CA LEU A 237 -27.86 -20.62 -26.20
C LEU A 237 -27.15 -21.25 -27.40
N LEU A 238 -25.83 -21.07 -27.47
CA LEU A 238 -24.96 -21.67 -28.47
C LEU A 238 -24.29 -22.91 -27.87
N SER A 239 -24.51 -24.09 -28.50
CA SER A 239 -24.03 -25.36 -28.00
C SER A 239 -22.54 -25.60 -28.11
N ASP A 240 -21.91 -25.04 -29.12
CA ASP A 240 -20.49 -25.28 -29.45
C ASP A 240 -19.72 -23.98 -29.69
N PRO A 241 -18.74 -23.69 -28.87
CA PRO A 241 -17.92 -22.45 -28.99
C PRO A 241 -17.06 -22.42 -30.27
N ASP A 242 -16.77 -23.57 -30.88
CA ASP A 242 -15.98 -23.63 -32.12
C ASP A 242 -16.70 -22.98 -33.31
N MET A 243 -17.95 -22.58 -33.15
CA MET A 243 -18.64 -21.73 -34.14
C MET A 243 -18.11 -20.32 -34.19
N ILE A 244 -17.54 -19.81 -33.07
CA ILE A 244 -17.12 -18.41 -32.93
C ILE A 244 -15.75 -18.21 -32.25
N ASN A 245 -15.13 -19.25 -31.71
CA ASN A 245 -13.81 -19.14 -31.10
C ASN A 245 -12.70 -19.06 -32.16
N THR A 246 -11.50 -18.68 -31.78
CA THR A 246 -10.35 -18.49 -32.67
C THR A 246 -9.99 -19.77 -33.44
N HIS A 247 -10.14 -20.95 -32.83
CA HIS A 247 -9.90 -22.23 -33.50
C HIS A 247 -10.89 -22.47 -34.64
N GLY A 248 -12.18 -22.34 -34.40
CA GLY A 248 -13.20 -22.59 -35.40
C GLY A 248 -13.18 -21.57 -36.53
N ILE A 249 -13.04 -20.29 -36.22
CA ILE A 249 -13.00 -19.23 -37.26
C ILE A 249 -11.72 -19.20 -38.09
N SER A 250 -10.72 -20.02 -37.80
CA SER A 250 -9.58 -20.25 -38.67
C SER A 250 -10.00 -20.83 -40.02
N ASP A 251 -11.15 -21.53 -40.09
CA ASP A 251 -11.81 -21.91 -41.29
C ASP A 251 -12.80 -20.83 -41.78
N LYS A 252 -12.70 -20.44 -43.05
CA LYS A 252 -13.49 -19.35 -43.64
C LYS A 252 -15.01 -19.63 -43.57
N ALA A 253 -15.42 -20.86 -43.83
CA ALA A 253 -16.85 -21.22 -43.82
C ALA A 253 -17.42 -21.12 -42.41
N THR A 254 -16.66 -21.59 -41.40
CA THR A 254 -17.04 -21.49 -40.01
C THR A 254 -17.05 -20.02 -39.54
N ALA A 255 -16.06 -19.21 -39.93
CA ALA A 255 -16.06 -17.79 -39.62
C ALA A 255 -17.31 -17.07 -40.15
N LEU A 256 -17.69 -17.32 -41.40
CA LEU A 256 -18.93 -16.78 -41.99
C LEU A 256 -20.19 -17.29 -41.27
N ALA A 257 -20.25 -18.56 -40.87
CA ALA A 257 -21.35 -19.11 -40.11
C ALA A 257 -21.45 -18.43 -38.74
N GLY A 258 -20.31 -18.23 -38.02
CA GLY A 258 -20.25 -17.56 -36.75
C GLY A 258 -20.72 -16.10 -36.85
N LEU A 259 -20.26 -15.34 -37.85
CA LEU A 259 -20.73 -13.97 -38.08
C LEU A 259 -22.26 -13.94 -38.34
N LYS A 260 -22.81 -14.87 -39.13
CA LYS A 260 -24.24 -14.97 -39.37
C LYS A 260 -25.03 -15.34 -38.08
N ILE A 261 -24.48 -16.20 -37.24
CA ILE A 261 -25.10 -16.55 -35.92
C ILE A 261 -25.17 -15.31 -35.03
N LEU A 262 -24.05 -14.56 -34.92
CA LEU A 262 -24.03 -13.32 -34.13
C LEU A 262 -24.93 -12.25 -34.74
N ALA A 263 -24.96 -12.10 -36.05
CA ALA A 263 -25.87 -11.18 -36.74
C ALA A 263 -27.36 -11.53 -36.48
N LEU A 264 -27.70 -12.82 -36.48
CA LEU A 264 -29.06 -13.27 -36.19
C LEU A 264 -29.48 -12.96 -34.74
N ALA A 265 -28.55 -13.15 -33.76
CA ALA A 265 -28.85 -12.92 -32.36
C ALA A 265 -28.85 -11.41 -31.99
N LYS A 266 -27.95 -10.60 -32.58
CA LYS A 266 -27.86 -9.19 -32.28
C LYS A 266 -28.91 -8.30 -32.95
N GLY A 267 -29.51 -8.74 -34.05
CA GLY A 267 -30.36 -7.90 -34.88
C GLY A 267 -29.55 -6.70 -35.43
N ASP A 268 -30.08 -5.49 -35.23
CA ASP A 268 -29.43 -4.22 -35.65
C ASP A 268 -28.51 -3.59 -34.60
N GLN A 269 -28.35 -4.26 -33.45
CA GLN A 269 -27.62 -3.72 -32.30
C GLN A 269 -26.12 -4.05 -32.35
N GLY A 270 -25.33 -3.42 -31.47
CA GLY A 270 -23.94 -3.77 -31.21
C GLY A 270 -23.79 -5.09 -30.46
N VAL A 271 -22.55 -5.45 -30.15
CA VAL A 271 -22.23 -6.66 -29.40
C VAL A 271 -21.32 -6.31 -28.21
N VAL A 272 -21.62 -6.83 -27.04
CA VAL A 272 -20.79 -6.71 -25.86
C VAL A 272 -20.37 -8.09 -25.39
N PHE A 273 -19.09 -8.31 -25.21
CA PHE A 273 -18.57 -9.54 -24.63
C PHE A 273 -18.30 -9.34 -23.13
N ASP A 274 -18.97 -10.10 -22.31
CA ASP A 274 -18.70 -10.16 -20.88
C ASP A 274 -17.48 -11.05 -20.59
N VAL A 275 -16.59 -10.56 -19.70
CA VAL A 275 -15.44 -11.33 -19.19
C VAL A 275 -15.43 -11.42 -17.67
N SER A 276 -16.49 -10.97 -17.02
CA SER A 276 -16.60 -10.98 -15.56
C SER A 276 -16.64 -12.41 -15.00
N LEU A 277 -17.32 -13.32 -15.71
CA LEU A 277 -17.41 -14.75 -15.35
C LEU A 277 -16.12 -15.53 -15.58
N ASN A 278 -15.13 -14.93 -16.24
CA ASN A 278 -13.83 -15.53 -16.50
C ASN A 278 -12.74 -15.07 -15.51
N GLY A 279 -13.13 -14.53 -14.36
CA GLY A 279 -12.21 -14.02 -13.35
C GLY A 279 -11.43 -12.75 -13.79
N LEU A 280 -11.89 -12.09 -14.87
CA LEU A 280 -11.33 -10.85 -15.40
C LEU A 280 -12.22 -9.65 -15.06
N GLN A 281 -13.07 -9.80 -14.07
CA GLN A 281 -13.92 -8.74 -13.56
C GLN A 281 -13.06 -7.64 -12.97
N ASN A 282 -13.21 -6.45 -13.49
CA ASN A 282 -12.70 -5.24 -12.86
C ASN A 282 -13.70 -4.83 -11.78
N ARG A 283 -13.65 -5.50 -10.62
CA ARG A 283 -14.36 -5.00 -9.45
C ARG A 283 -13.70 -3.72 -9.07
N LYS A 284 -14.38 -2.57 -9.30
CA LYS A 284 -13.95 -1.29 -8.74
C LYS A 284 -13.72 -1.51 -7.26
N GLY A 285 -12.44 -1.69 -6.91
CA GLY A 285 -12.06 -1.89 -5.53
C GLY A 285 -12.53 -0.67 -4.72
N MET A 286 -12.82 -0.85 -3.44
CA MET A 286 -13.13 0.27 -2.53
C MET A 286 -12.10 1.41 -2.68
N LEU A 287 -10.84 1.06 -2.93
CA LEU A 287 -9.75 1.99 -3.17
C LEU A 287 -9.89 2.76 -4.49
N GLU A 288 -10.32 2.10 -5.57
CA GLU A 288 -10.59 2.75 -6.85
C GLU A 288 -11.80 3.70 -6.72
N ALA A 289 -12.86 3.27 -6.04
CA ALA A 289 -14.01 4.11 -5.76
C ALA A 289 -13.63 5.39 -4.97
N MET A 290 -12.70 5.30 -4.01
CA MET A 290 -12.19 6.45 -3.26
C MET A 290 -11.39 7.42 -4.14
N LEU A 291 -10.82 6.97 -5.25
CA LEU A 291 -10.05 7.79 -6.20
C LEU A 291 -10.89 8.31 -7.37
N GLN A 292 -12.19 7.99 -7.44
CA GLN A 292 -13.11 8.48 -8.47
C GLN A 292 -14.14 9.49 -7.90
N PRO A 293 -14.68 10.40 -8.71
CA PRO A 293 -15.83 11.22 -8.30
C PRO A 293 -17.03 10.32 -7.91
N PRO A 294 -17.75 10.62 -6.81
CA PRO A 294 -17.71 11.85 -5.97
C PRO A 294 -16.69 11.80 -4.81
N PHE A 295 -16.04 10.67 -4.54
CA PHE A 295 -15.22 10.48 -3.33
C PHE A 295 -13.80 11.06 -3.45
N LEU A 296 -13.33 11.38 -4.66
CA LEU A 296 -11.99 11.92 -4.91
C LEU A 296 -11.68 13.16 -4.05
N GLY A 297 -12.64 14.08 -3.92
CA GLY A 297 -12.46 15.30 -3.13
C GLY A 297 -12.20 15.02 -1.65
N VAL A 298 -12.95 14.08 -1.08
CA VAL A 298 -12.79 13.66 0.33
C VAL A 298 -11.43 12.96 0.53
N THR A 299 -11.05 12.10 -0.39
CA THR A 299 -9.76 11.38 -0.33
C THR A 299 -8.57 12.32 -0.39
N LEU A 300 -8.62 13.32 -1.29
CA LEU A 300 -7.58 14.35 -1.39
C LEU A 300 -7.53 15.22 -0.14
N ALA A 301 -8.69 15.62 0.43
CA ALA A 301 -8.74 16.39 1.66
C ALA A 301 -8.14 15.62 2.84
N LEU A 302 -8.47 14.34 3.00
CA LEU A 302 -7.90 13.48 4.04
C LEU A 302 -6.39 13.27 3.84
N GLY A 303 -5.94 13.07 2.60
CA GLY A 303 -4.53 12.95 2.27
C GLY A 303 -3.74 14.23 2.61
N LEU A 304 -4.29 15.40 2.27
CA LEU A 304 -3.71 16.69 2.61
C LEU A 304 -3.67 16.90 4.13
N ALA A 305 -4.75 16.59 4.84
CA ALA A 305 -4.80 16.68 6.29
C ALA A 305 -3.75 15.76 6.95
N ALA A 306 -3.61 14.53 6.49
CA ALA A 306 -2.59 13.61 6.97
C ALA A 306 -1.16 14.13 6.71
N LEU A 307 -0.91 14.72 5.55
CA LEU A 307 0.37 15.34 5.21
C LEU A 307 0.69 16.52 6.15
N LEU A 308 -0.29 17.40 6.39
CA LEU A 308 -0.11 18.54 7.29
C LEU A 308 0.15 18.08 8.73
N LEU A 309 -0.57 17.05 9.20
CA LEU A 309 -0.33 16.44 10.51
C LEU A 309 1.07 15.82 10.60
N ALA A 310 1.53 15.14 9.55
CA ALA A 310 2.88 14.59 9.49
C ALA A 310 3.94 15.70 9.54
N MET A 311 3.74 16.80 8.80
CA MET A 311 4.62 17.97 8.85
C MET A 311 4.64 18.62 10.24
N GLN A 312 3.48 18.75 10.90
CA GLN A 312 3.38 19.26 12.27
C GLN A 312 4.08 18.33 13.26
N ALA A 313 3.93 17.03 13.11
CA ALA A 313 4.61 16.04 13.97
C ALA A 313 6.13 16.13 13.83
N MET A 314 6.66 16.37 12.63
CA MET A 314 8.10 16.58 12.41
C MET A 314 8.63 17.84 13.13
N GLY A 315 7.84 18.92 13.18
CA GLY A 315 8.20 20.14 13.94
C GLY A 315 8.20 19.94 15.46
N ARG A 316 7.42 18.96 15.96
CA ARG A 316 7.36 18.66 17.40
C ARG A 316 8.59 17.89 17.91
N PHE A 317 9.28 17.18 17.07
CA PHE A 317 10.58 16.58 17.37
C PHE A 317 11.68 17.60 17.12
N GLY A 318 11.75 18.64 17.99
CA GLY A 318 12.85 19.59 18.00
C GLY A 318 14.21 18.91 18.15
N PRO A 319 15.33 19.63 17.92
CA PRO A 319 16.65 19.08 18.09
C PRO A 319 16.77 18.49 19.52
N ALA A 320 17.36 17.32 19.63
CA ALA A 320 17.59 16.67 20.92
C ALA A 320 18.31 17.64 21.84
N ILE A 321 17.65 18.07 22.91
CA ILE A 321 18.26 18.91 23.93
C ILE A 321 19.28 18.01 24.60
N GLU A 322 20.58 18.23 24.31
CA GLU A 322 21.65 17.61 25.05
C GLU A 322 21.50 18.08 26.50
N LYS A 323 21.09 17.19 27.39
CA LYS A 323 21.08 17.48 28.82
C LYS A 323 22.52 17.85 29.19
N PRO A 324 22.79 19.10 29.68
CA PRO A 324 24.11 19.44 30.13
C PRO A 324 24.50 18.43 31.19
N ARG A 325 25.75 17.94 31.15
CA ARG A 325 26.23 16.97 32.13
C ARG A 325 25.99 17.56 33.52
N ALA A 326 25.32 16.87 34.37
CA ALA A 326 24.97 17.30 35.73
C ALA A 326 26.19 17.61 36.60
N ILE A 327 27.38 17.12 36.20
CA ILE A 327 28.65 17.33 36.91
C ILE A 327 29.70 17.83 35.88
N ALA A 328 30.17 19.02 36.06
CA ALA A 328 31.34 19.54 35.33
C ALA A 328 32.58 18.75 35.77
N LEU A 329 33.30 18.16 34.80
CA LEU A 329 34.55 17.46 35.08
C LEU A 329 35.72 18.45 35.22
N GLY A 330 36.56 18.21 36.20
CA GLY A 330 37.78 18.99 36.41
C GLY A 330 37.80 19.84 37.69
N LYS A 331 38.94 20.47 37.98
CA LYS A 331 39.15 21.27 39.20
C LYS A 331 38.13 22.41 39.36
N ARG A 332 37.66 23.02 38.26
CA ARG A 332 36.66 24.08 38.27
C ARG A 332 35.29 23.53 38.68
N GLY A 333 34.88 22.35 38.15
CA GLY A 333 33.62 21.74 38.51
C GLY A 333 33.57 21.30 40.00
N LEU A 334 34.71 20.85 40.55
CA LEU A 334 34.85 20.57 41.95
C LEU A 334 34.65 21.82 42.81
N ALA A 335 35.31 22.92 42.43
CA ALA A 335 35.18 24.20 43.14
C ALA A 335 33.74 24.73 43.07
N ASP A 336 33.11 24.70 41.91
CA ASP A 336 31.72 25.17 41.75
C ASP A 336 30.72 24.31 42.57
N ASN A 337 30.90 22.99 42.58
CA ASN A 337 30.07 22.11 43.39
C ASN A 337 30.29 22.33 44.91
N THR A 338 31.55 22.52 45.33
CA THR A 338 31.86 22.83 46.73
C THR A 338 31.25 24.16 47.15
N ALA A 339 31.37 25.19 46.31
CA ALA A 339 30.75 26.50 46.55
C ALA A 339 29.21 26.41 46.61
N ALA A 340 28.58 25.59 45.78
CA ALA A 340 27.13 25.34 45.83
C ALA A 340 26.72 24.67 47.16
N LEU A 341 27.48 23.67 47.64
CA LEU A 341 27.21 23.01 48.91
C LEU A 341 27.37 23.97 50.09
N ILE A 342 28.38 24.83 50.10
CA ILE A 342 28.60 25.85 51.14
C ILE A 342 27.41 26.83 51.18
N ARG A 343 26.91 27.26 50.00
CA ARG A 343 25.72 28.11 49.88
C ARG A 343 24.49 27.41 50.44
N LEU A 344 24.28 26.14 50.06
CA LEU A 344 23.13 25.38 50.57
C LEU A 344 23.15 25.27 52.08
N ALA A 345 24.34 25.13 52.67
CA ALA A 345 24.52 25.04 54.12
C ALA A 345 24.47 26.41 54.82
N ARG A 346 24.40 27.54 54.06
CA ARG A 346 24.46 28.94 54.56
C ARG A 346 25.67 29.22 55.45
N ARG A 347 26.84 28.64 55.11
CA ARG A 347 28.09 28.72 55.87
C ARG A 347 29.18 29.50 55.15
N GLU A 348 28.81 30.38 54.23
CA GLU A 348 29.76 31.19 53.45
C GLU A 348 30.63 32.07 54.32
N HIS A 349 30.08 32.65 55.42
CA HIS A 349 30.81 33.48 56.36
C HIS A 349 31.96 32.73 57.03
N ALA A 350 31.79 31.43 57.30
CA ALA A 350 32.85 30.62 57.92
C ALA A 350 34.04 30.31 56.98
N MET A 351 33.88 30.55 55.69
CA MET A 351 34.93 30.30 54.70
C MET A 351 35.96 31.44 54.65
N VAL A 352 35.59 32.64 55.04
CA VAL A 352 36.51 33.81 54.94
C VAL A 352 37.66 33.70 55.92
N GLU A 353 37.47 33.12 57.09
CA GLU A 353 38.56 32.87 58.01
C GLU A 353 39.56 31.84 57.46
N ARG A 354 39.08 30.76 56.85
CA ARG A 354 39.94 29.77 56.16
C ARG A 354 40.67 30.40 54.97
N TYR A 355 40.03 31.31 54.27
CA TYR A 355 40.65 32.07 53.20
C TYR A 355 41.73 32.97 53.69
N ALA A 356 41.56 33.63 54.87
CA ALA A 356 42.61 34.46 55.50
C ALA A 356 43.84 33.62 55.86
N LEU A 357 43.68 32.42 56.42
CA LEU A 357 44.77 31.50 56.69
C LEU A 357 45.51 31.06 55.42
N TRP A 358 44.77 30.81 54.32
CA TRP A 358 45.36 30.47 53.04
C TRP A 358 46.17 31.67 52.50
N VAL A 359 45.59 32.89 52.52
CA VAL A 359 46.27 34.12 52.12
C VAL A 359 47.56 34.34 52.89
N ARG A 360 47.55 34.07 54.22
CA ARG A 360 48.75 34.13 55.10
C ARG A 360 49.85 33.21 54.54
N GLY A 361 49.52 31.96 54.26
CA GLY A 361 50.49 30.99 53.77
C GLY A 361 51.04 31.35 52.39
N GLU A 362 50.20 31.93 51.47
CA GLU A 362 50.66 32.42 50.17
C GLU A 362 51.59 33.65 50.33
N ALA A 363 51.24 34.61 51.19
CA ALA A 363 52.04 35.74 51.43
C ALA A 363 53.40 35.36 52.09
N ALA A 364 53.42 34.47 53.08
CA ALA A 364 54.60 33.92 53.69
C ALA A 364 55.59 33.34 52.66
N ARG A 365 55.02 32.51 51.73
CA ARG A 365 55.83 31.95 50.64
C ARG A 365 56.37 33.00 49.69
N ALA A 366 55.55 34.00 49.34
CA ALA A 366 55.97 35.07 48.41
C ALA A 366 57.05 36.00 49.00
N VAL A 367 57.01 36.26 50.32
CA VAL A 367 58.01 37.08 50.99
C VAL A 367 59.21 36.28 51.44
N GLY A 368 59.29 34.98 51.23
CA GLY A 368 60.40 34.12 51.63
C GLY A 368 60.52 33.99 53.15
N ALA A 369 59.43 34.01 53.88
CA ALA A 369 59.46 33.91 55.33
C ALA A 369 60.07 32.54 55.77
N PRO A 370 60.98 32.55 56.80
CA PRO A 370 61.54 31.30 57.31
C PRO A 370 60.48 30.35 57.87
N HIS A 371 60.60 29.04 57.52
CA HIS A 371 59.65 28.00 57.95
C HIS A 371 59.63 27.74 59.47
N ALA A 372 60.65 28.25 60.19
CA ALA A 372 60.75 28.07 61.63
C ALA A 372 59.93 29.07 62.49
N LEU A 373 59.29 30.06 61.84
CA LEU A 373 58.49 31.06 62.53
C LEU A 373 57.18 30.47 63.04
N SER A 374 56.87 30.77 64.27
CA SER A 374 55.56 30.52 64.82
C SER A 374 54.47 31.36 64.13
N ASP A 375 53.21 30.98 64.23
CA ASP A 375 52.10 31.72 63.62
C ASP A 375 52.06 33.20 64.05
N VAL A 376 52.37 33.49 65.33
CA VAL A 376 52.36 34.81 65.87
C VAL A 376 53.54 35.64 65.32
N GLU A 377 54.69 35.02 65.22
CA GLU A 377 55.92 35.72 64.65
C GLU A 377 55.76 35.97 63.15
N LEU A 378 55.10 35.02 62.41
CA LEU A 378 54.80 35.20 61.00
C LEU A 378 53.82 36.35 60.78
N GLU A 379 52.75 36.44 61.59
CA GLU A 379 51.79 37.54 61.48
C GLU A 379 52.43 38.88 61.82
N ALA A 380 53.29 38.94 62.84
CA ALA A 380 54.06 40.16 63.14
C ALA A 380 55.02 40.53 62.04
N LEU A 381 55.62 39.56 61.32
CA LEU A 381 56.44 39.83 60.12
C LEU A 381 55.60 40.42 58.98
N LEU A 382 54.44 39.84 58.71
CA LEU A 382 53.52 40.31 57.68
C LEU A 382 52.98 41.71 57.98
N ASP A 383 52.71 42.03 59.26
CA ASP A 383 52.23 43.31 59.68
C ASP A 383 53.35 44.40 59.49
N ARG A 384 54.59 44.04 59.82
CA ARG A 384 55.74 44.94 59.56
C ARG A 384 55.96 45.25 58.07
N LEU A 385 55.85 44.22 57.23
CA LEU A 385 55.94 44.37 55.81
C LEU A 385 54.77 45.17 55.22
N SER A 386 53.52 44.94 55.78
CA SER A 386 52.38 45.75 55.43
C SER A 386 52.55 47.23 55.73
N ALA A 387 53.11 47.54 56.91
CA ALA A 387 53.37 48.92 57.27
C ALA A 387 54.43 49.58 56.37
N GLN A 388 55.43 48.85 55.89
CA GLN A 388 56.42 49.36 54.92
C GLN A 388 55.82 49.66 53.56
N ALA A 389 54.75 48.95 53.15
CA ALA A 389 54.03 49.08 51.89
C ALA A 389 52.82 50.02 52.01
N ASP A 390 52.61 50.70 53.12
CA ASP A 390 51.44 51.54 53.44
C ASP A 390 50.10 50.77 53.31
N LEU A 391 50.13 49.47 53.66
CA LEU A 391 48.96 48.59 53.64
C LEU A 391 48.39 48.37 55.04
N THR A 392 47.06 48.00 55.09
CA THR A 392 46.44 47.60 56.37
C THR A 392 47.13 46.39 56.93
N PRO A 393 47.47 46.36 58.23
CA PRO A 393 48.05 45.17 58.85
C PRO A 393 47.23 43.87 58.66
N PHE A 394 47.95 42.75 58.38
CA PHE A 394 47.31 41.47 58.12
C PHE A 394 46.50 41.02 59.33
N THR A 395 46.96 41.24 60.56
CA THR A 395 46.22 40.89 61.78
C THR A 395 44.85 41.54 61.87
N GLN A 396 44.75 42.83 61.45
CA GLN A 396 43.46 43.54 61.39
C GLN A 396 42.56 42.99 60.32
N LEU A 397 43.10 42.63 59.13
CA LEU A 397 42.29 42.01 58.08
C LEU A 397 41.77 40.62 58.49
N ARG A 398 42.57 39.81 59.17
CA ARG A 398 42.22 38.54 59.73
C ARG A 398 41.14 38.65 60.83
N ALA A 399 41.30 39.63 61.73
CA ALA A 399 40.29 39.86 62.79
C ALA A 399 38.94 40.25 62.20
N LYS A 400 38.91 41.09 61.15
CA LYS A 400 37.67 41.40 60.42
C LYS A 400 37.08 40.18 59.69
N ALA A 401 37.93 39.31 59.14
CA ALA A 401 37.49 38.05 58.53
C ALA A 401 36.87 37.08 59.54
N ALA A 402 37.47 36.95 60.73
CA ALA A 402 36.96 36.12 61.81
C ALA A 402 35.66 36.65 62.45
N ALA A 403 35.49 38.00 62.44
CA ALA A 403 34.29 38.65 62.99
C ALA A 403 33.09 38.70 62.02
N ALA A 404 33.27 38.33 60.77
CA ALA A 404 32.20 38.39 59.76
C ALA A 404 31.03 37.43 60.10
N LYS A 405 29.84 37.98 60.23
CA LYS A 405 28.62 37.23 60.60
C LYS A 405 27.71 36.96 59.41
N ASP A 406 27.81 37.73 58.38
CA ASP A 406 27.00 37.59 57.15
C ASP A 406 27.84 37.49 55.88
N ILE A 407 27.19 37.21 54.75
CA ILE A 407 27.84 37.03 53.45
C ILE A 407 28.43 38.34 52.91
N GLY A 408 27.83 39.50 53.24
CA GLY A 408 28.29 40.82 52.79
C GLY A 408 29.58 41.20 53.46
N GLU A 409 29.68 41.03 54.81
CA GLU A 409 30.88 41.25 55.62
C GLU A 409 32.01 40.29 55.18
N ALA A 410 31.67 39.01 55.02
CA ALA A 410 32.61 37.98 54.52
C ALA A 410 33.18 38.32 53.15
N LEU A 411 32.36 38.75 52.22
CA LEU A 411 32.80 39.13 50.85
C LEU A 411 33.69 40.37 50.93
N THR A 412 33.34 41.34 51.76
CA THR A 412 34.14 42.58 51.91
C THR A 412 35.52 42.25 52.51
N ALA A 413 35.57 41.40 53.54
CA ALA A 413 36.83 40.96 54.14
C ALA A 413 37.66 40.13 53.12
N ALA A 414 37.04 39.24 52.37
CA ALA A 414 37.71 38.42 51.33
C ALA A 414 38.32 39.30 50.25
N ARG A 415 37.59 40.33 49.78
CA ARG A 415 38.12 41.30 48.80
C ARG A 415 39.31 42.09 49.32
N ARG A 416 39.26 42.52 50.56
CA ARG A 416 40.37 43.23 51.19
C ARG A 416 41.60 42.33 51.36
N LEU A 417 41.40 41.08 51.75
CA LEU A 417 42.49 40.08 51.84
C LEU A 417 43.09 39.81 50.46
N TYR A 418 42.25 39.74 49.43
CA TYR A 418 42.69 39.52 48.05
C TYR A 418 43.55 40.70 47.50
N SER A 419 43.05 41.93 47.67
CA SER A 419 43.83 43.13 47.27
C SER A 419 45.13 43.24 48.04
N TRP A 420 45.10 43.05 49.38
CA TRP A 420 46.27 43.00 50.21
C TRP A 420 47.31 41.97 49.69
N ARG A 421 46.87 40.79 49.39
CA ARG A 421 47.76 39.74 48.83
C ARG A 421 48.36 40.17 47.53
N LEU A 422 47.59 40.73 46.59
CA LEU A 422 48.13 41.21 45.31
C LEU A 422 49.19 42.27 45.44
N GLU A 423 49.02 43.22 46.33
CA GLU A 423 49.95 44.30 46.57
C GLU A 423 51.21 43.75 47.25
N MET A 424 51.08 42.91 48.25
CA MET A 424 52.25 42.27 48.93
C MET A 424 53.09 41.38 48.01
N THR A 425 52.47 40.82 46.94
CA THR A 425 53.18 39.96 46.00
C THR A 425 53.64 40.70 44.72
N ARG A 426 53.18 41.94 44.50
CA ARG A 426 53.49 42.75 43.29
C ARG A 426 54.84 43.44 43.32
N GLU A 427 55.28 43.89 44.46
CA GLU A 427 56.56 44.64 44.59
C GLU A 427 57.80 43.74 44.51
N ARG A 428 57.64 42.41 44.35
CA ARG A 428 58.81 41.49 44.35
C ARG A 428 58.91 40.61 43.08
N ARG A 429 58.23 41.01 42.01
CA ARG A 429 58.50 40.53 40.67
C ARG A 429 59.23 41.59 39.88
#